data_073905ee74a18a5b8017a3d2fb482fa6
#
_entry.id   073905ee74a18a5b8017a3d2fb482fa6
#
_cell.length_a   1.000
_cell.length_b   1.000
_cell.length_c   1.000
_cell.angle_alpha   90.00
_cell.angle_beta   90.00
_cell.angle_gamma   90.00
#
_symmetry.space_group_name_H-M   'P 1'
#
loop_
_entity.id
_entity.type
_entity.pdbx_description
1 polymer ?
#
loop_
_entity_poly.entity_id
_entity_poly.type
_entity_poly.pdbx_seq_one_letter_code
_entity_poly.pdbx_strand_id
1 'polypeptide(L)'
;MRMRTIAGLVAVMGVAVAGSVRAEEITVVGFGGSLQDALRAAYFEPFIENGGELKEDTTNGGLAKIKAMVTTGQVDWDVVQMPKDEMELACEEGLLEPLSAEELGLAGKLLPEATAPECGVGFFVWSKVLAYDKDRLDEEPSSWADLFDLARFPGKRGLRKNARMTLEIALMADGVPPTQVYDLLGTEEGLQRAFAKLDTIKDHVVWWESGAQAPEWLASGEVVMSSAYNGRIANANKEGRNFGMAWDNQIFAMEYWTVLTGAKADAAKTFIQFAMQPSQQKAFTDAIPYGVTNIEANDQIDPTVASQLPTTPENMKSVLPLGAEFWVVNRDRLQARFTSWLAQ
;
A
#
# COMPACT_ATOMS: atom_id res chain seq x y z
N MET A 1 -35.73 -28.65 -81.16
CA MET A 1 -34.86 -29.24 -80.13
C MET A 1 -34.25 -28.07 -79.31
N ARG A 2 -34.81 -27.78 -78.12
CA ARG A 2 -34.41 -26.60 -77.27
C ARG A 2 -33.58 -27.13 -76.11
N MET A 3 -32.30 -26.79 -76.10
CA MET A 3 -31.38 -27.08 -75.01
C MET A 3 -31.58 -26.06 -73.87
N ARG A 4 -31.90 -26.50 -72.66
CA ARG A 4 -31.97 -25.72 -71.45
C ARG A 4 -30.66 -25.81 -70.69
N THR A 5 -29.97 -24.68 -70.58
CA THR A 5 -28.79 -24.55 -69.78
C THR A 5 -29.17 -24.28 -68.35
N ILE A 6 -28.76 -25.16 -67.41
CA ILE A 6 -28.96 -25.02 -65.97
C ILE A 6 -27.69 -24.31 -65.43
N ALA A 7 -27.84 -23.07 -64.97
CA ALA A 7 -26.78 -22.36 -64.23
C ALA A 7 -26.83 -22.76 -62.76
N GLY A 8 -25.82 -23.48 -62.27
CA GLY A 8 -25.67 -23.81 -60.83
C GLY A 8 -25.06 -22.62 -60.08
N LEU A 9 -25.82 -22.13 -59.08
CA LEU A 9 -25.36 -21.09 -58.15
C LEU A 9 -24.57 -21.77 -57.02
N VAL A 10 -23.25 -21.59 -56.98
CA VAL A 10 -22.40 -22.04 -55.85
C VAL A 10 -22.42 -20.92 -54.79
N ALA A 11 -23.14 -21.16 -53.69
CA ALA A 11 -23.09 -20.31 -52.51
C ALA A 11 -21.82 -20.62 -51.68
N VAL A 12 -20.83 -19.72 -51.71
CA VAL A 12 -19.67 -19.79 -50.82
C VAL A 12 -20.09 -19.27 -49.45
N MET A 13 -20.33 -20.19 -48.48
CA MET A 13 -20.46 -19.83 -47.07
C MET A 13 -19.06 -19.42 -46.52
N GLY A 14 -18.85 -18.14 -46.35
CA GLY A 14 -17.72 -17.62 -45.60
C GLY A 14 -17.89 -17.94 -44.11
N VAL A 15 -17.12 -18.87 -43.57
CA VAL A 15 -16.99 -19.08 -42.14
C VAL A 15 -16.15 -17.92 -41.60
N ALA A 16 -16.83 -16.97 -40.94
CA ALA A 16 -16.14 -15.96 -40.11
C ALA A 16 -15.56 -16.68 -38.90
N VAL A 17 -14.27 -16.97 -38.90
CA VAL A 17 -13.54 -17.37 -37.69
C VAL A 17 -13.44 -16.11 -36.84
N ALA A 18 -14.35 -15.99 -35.87
CA ALA A 18 -14.17 -15.05 -34.77
C ALA A 18 -12.97 -15.54 -33.96
N GLY A 19 -11.79 -15.02 -34.28
CA GLY A 19 -10.61 -15.16 -33.42
C GLY A 19 -10.97 -14.57 -32.07
N SER A 20 -11.05 -15.39 -31.03
CA SER A 20 -11.06 -14.89 -29.65
C SER A 20 -9.78 -14.10 -29.44
N VAL A 21 -9.87 -12.79 -29.33
CA VAL A 21 -8.77 -11.96 -28.85
C VAL A 21 -8.51 -12.41 -27.42
N ARG A 22 -7.45 -13.18 -27.23
CA ARG A 22 -7.01 -13.59 -25.90
C ARG A 22 -6.59 -12.32 -25.14
N ALA A 23 -7.02 -12.18 -23.90
CA ALA A 23 -6.55 -11.08 -23.06
C ALA A 23 -5.04 -11.15 -22.92
N GLU A 24 -4.37 -10.01 -22.95
CA GLU A 24 -2.93 -9.94 -22.74
C GLU A 24 -2.64 -10.15 -21.24
N GLU A 25 -1.77 -11.12 -20.92
CA GLU A 25 -1.40 -11.44 -19.53
C GLU A 25 -0.54 -10.31 -18.95
N ILE A 26 -0.96 -9.74 -17.84
CA ILE A 26 -0.24 -8.69 -17.09
C ILE A 26 0.37 -9.24 -15.79
N THR A 27 1.42 -8.58 -15.31
CA THR A 27 1.98 -8.83 -13.98
C THR A 27 1.61 -7.69 -13.03
N VAL A 28 0.88 -8.02 -11.95
CA VAL A 28 0.47 -7.07 -10.91
C VAL A 28 1.27 -7.29 -9.63
N VAL A 29 1.83 -6.22 -9.08
CA VAL A 29 2.80 -6.28 -7.98
C VAL A 29 2.27 -5.59 -6.73
N GLY A 30 2.24 -6.33 -5.61
CA GLY A 30 1.85 -5.82 -4.29
C GLY A 30 2.94 -6.03 -3.23
N PHE A 31 2.59 -5.79 -1.95
CA PHE A 31 3.54 -5.87 -0.83
C PHE A 31 3.49 -7.20 -0.05
N GLY A 32 2.97 -8.27 -0.64
CA GLY A 32 2.97 -9.61 -0.02
C GLY A 32 2.15 -9.75 1.28
N GLY A 33 2.15 -10.97 1.84
CA GLY A 33 1.43 -11.32 3.07
C GLY A 33 -0.08 -11.11 2.96
N SER A 34 -0.77 -10.89 4.09
CA SER A 34 -2.23 -10.74 4.12
C SER A 34 -2.78 -9.62 3.22
N LEU A 35 -1.97 -8.62 2.87
CA LEU A 35 -2.36 -7.63 1.87
C LEU A 35 -2.44 -8.26 0.47
N GLN A 36 -1.46 -9.10 0.10
CA GLN A 36 -1.48 -9.80 -1.19
C GLN A 36 -2.67 -10.77 -1.28
N ASP A 37 -2.99 -11.45 -0.19
CA ASP A 37 -4.14 -12.35 -0.12
C ASP A 37 -5.46 -11.59 -0.30
N ALA A 38 -5.57 -10.39 0.29
CA ALA A 38 -6.72 -9.51 0.10
C ALA A 38 -6.81 -8.96 -1.34
N LEU A 39 -5.68 -8.58 -1.96
CA LEU A 39 -5.63 -8.18 -3.36
C LEU A 39 -6.05 -9.33 -4.29
N ARG A 40 -5.59 -10.54 -3.99
CA ARG A 40 -5.94 -11.75 -4.75
C ARG A 40 -7.44 -12.01 -4.68
N ALA A 41 -8.01 -12.04 -3.49
CA ALA A 41 -9.42 -12.32 -3.28
C ALA A 41 -10.35 -11.24 -3.85
N ALA A 42 -9.97 -9.97 -3.74
CA ALA A 42 -10.84 -8.85 -4.16
C ALA A 42 -10.65 -8.45 -5.64
N TYR A 43 -9.46 -8.61 -6.20
CA TYR A 43 -9.12 -8.08 -7.52
C TYR A 43 -8.64 -9.15 -8.50
N PHE A 44 -7.65 -10.00 -8.13
CA PHE A 44 -6.95 -10.84 -9.08
C PHE A 44 -7.80 -12.02 -9.54
N GLU A 45 -8.32 -12.82 -8.60
CA GLU A 45 -9.19 -13.95 -8.91
C GLU A 45 -10.47 -13.51 -9.64
N PRO A 46 -11.21 -12.47 -9.16
CA PRO A 46 -12.37 -11.96 -9.90
C PRO A 46 -12.05 -11.41 -11.29
N PHE A 47 -10.87 -10.79 -11.49
CA PHE A 47 -10.43 -10.32 -12.81
C PHE A 47 -10.20 -11.48 -13.77
N ILE A 48 -9.54 -12.55 -13.30
CA ILE A 48 -9.30 -13.78 -14.08
C ILE A 48 -10.64 -14.49 -14.41
N GLU A 49 -11.55 -14.59 -13.44
CA GLU A 49 -12.88 -15.16 -13.64
C GLU A 49 -13.71 -14.39 -14.69
N ASN A 50 -13.47 -13.08 -14.84
CA ASN A 50 -14.08 -12.25 -15.88
C ASN A 50 -13.30 -12.28 -17.22
N GLY A 51 -12.37 -13.21 -17.40
CA GLY A 51 -11.67 -13.44 -18.66
C GLY A 51 -10.37 -12.65 -18.83
N GLY A 52 -9.88 -11.99 -17.78
CA GLY A 52 -8.53 -11.38 -17.73
C GLY A 52 -7.44 -12.44 -17.56
N GLU A 53 -6.22 -12.09 -17.94
CA GLU A 53 -5.04 -12.92 -17.68
C GLU A 53 -4.05 -12.13 -16.80
N LEU A 54 -3.65 -12.69 -15.66
CA LEU A 54 -2.85 -12.01 -14.66
C LEU A 54 -1.88 -12.95 -13.96
N LYS A 55 -0.65 -12.47 -13.77
CA LYS A 55 0.35 -13.00 -12.83
C LYS A 55 0.55 -12.02 -11.69
N GLU A 56 0.86 -12.54 -10.52
CA GLU A 56 1.20 -11.72 -9.36
C GLU A 56 2.68 -11.84 -8.98
N ASP A 57 3.26 -10.72 -8.54
CA ASP A 57 4.58 -10.66 -7.93
C ASP A 57 4.54 -9.77 -6.69
N THR A 58 5.63 -9.73 -5.93
CA THR A 58 5.71 -8.95 -4.69
C THR A 58 6.97 -8.11 -4.61
N THR A 59 6.87 -6.98 -3.88
CA THR A 59 7.99 -6.09 -3.58
C THR A 59 7.97 -5.65 -2.11
N ASN A 60 9.09 -5.17 -1.62
CA ASN A 60 9.17 -4.45 -0.34
C ASN A 60 9.29 -2.92 -0.53
N GLY A 61 9.02 -2.43 -1.76
CA GLY A 61 9.16 -1.03 -2.15
C GLY A 61 10.55 -0.66 -2.65
N GLY A 62 10.70 0.60 -3.02
CA GLY A 62 11.93 1.15 -3.59
C GLY A 62 12.00 1.04 -5.11
N LEU A 63 12.72 1.98 -5.75
CA LEU A 63 12.70 2.16 -7.20
C LEU A 63 13.83 1.45 -7.96
N ALA A 64 14.79 0.83 -7.27
CA ALA A 64 16.00 0.30 -7.92
C ALA A 64 15.69 -0.78 -8.97
N LYS A 65 14.81 -1.74 -8.67
CA LYS A 65 14.39 -2.79 -9.62
C LYS A 65 13.60 -2.19 -10.78
N ILE A 66 12.72 -1.24 -10.51
CA ILE A 66 11.92 -0.56 -11.52
C ILE A 66 12.80 0.23 -12.47
N LYS A 67 13.75 1.03 -11.95
CA LYS A 67 14.75 1.74 -12.74
C LYS A 67 15.54 0.80 -13.67
N ALA A 68 15.96 -0.35 -13.15
CA ALA A 68 16.69 -1.34 -13.94
C ALA A 68 15.82 -1.88 -15.08
N MET A 69 14.57 -2.27 -14.83
CA MET A 69 13.64 -2.78 -15.83
C MET A 69 13.36 -1.75 -16.94
N VAL A 70 12.99 -0.52 -16.56
CA VAL A 70 12.67 0.54 -17.53
C VAL A 70 13.90 0.95 -18.34
N THR A 71 15.07 1.10 -17.68
CA THR A 71 16.31 1.49 -18.38
C THR A 71 16.78 0.43 -19.38
N THR A 72 16.58 -0.85 -19.08
CA THR A 72 16.99 -1.95 -19.99
C THR A 72 15.93 -2.27 -21.05
N GLY A 73 14.72 -1.73 -20.91
CA GLY A 73 13.57 -2.07 -21.75
C GLY A 73 13.05 -3.51 -21.54
N GLN A 74 13.43 -4.15 -20.43
CA GLN A 74 12.92 -5.47 -20.02
C GLN A 74 11.97 -5.31 -18.85
N VAL A 75 10.74 -4.95 -19.15
CA VAL A 75 9.71 -4.62 -18.17
C VAL A 75 8.86 -5.86 -17.89
N ASP A 76 9.15 -6.56 -16.80
CA ASP A 76 8.43 -7.76 -16.37
C ASP A 76 7.21 -7.44 -15.50
N TRP A 77 7.09 -6.22 -14.97
CA TRP A 77 6.01 -5.73 -14.15
C TRP A 77 5.15 -4.72 -14.91
N ASP A 78 3.85 -4.92 -14.93
CA ASP A 78 2.93 -4.03 -15.65
C ASP A 78 2.24 -3.04 -14.71
N VAL A 79 1.63 -3.53 -13.63
CA VAL A 79 0.96 -2.70 -12.61
C VAL A 79 1.70 -2.86 -11.29
N VAL A 80 2.06 -1.75 -10.68
CA VAL A 80 2.77 -1.75 -9.39
C VAL A 80 2.03 -0.90 -8.38
N GLN A 81 1.82 -1.46 -7.19
CA GLN A 81 1.34 -0.72 -6.04
C GLN A 81 2.48 0.14 -5.48
N MET A 82 2.23 1.44 -5.31
CA MET A 82 3.21 2.38 -4.77
C MET A 82 2.59 3.36 -3.77
N PRO A 83 3.32 3.73 -2.69
CA PRO A 83 2.96 4.89 -1.88
C PRO A 83 3.24 6.18 -2.64
N LYS A 84 2.55 7.27 -2.26
CA LYS A 84 2.57 8.55 -2.96
C LYS A 84 3.97 9.07 -3.27
N ASP A 85 4.87 9.08 -2.29
CA ASP A 85 6.24 9.58 -2.45
C ASP A 85 7.11 8.75 -3.42
N GLU A 86 6.90 7.43 -3.51
CA GLU A 86 7.58 6.59 -4.50
C GLU A 86 7.00 6.78 -5.89
N MET A 87 5.69 6.91 -5.99
CA MET A 87 5.00 7.19 -7.25
C MET A 87 5.41 8.56 -7.82
N GLU A 88 5.40 9.63 -7.00
CA GLU A 88 5.80 10.97 -7.44
C GLU A 88 7.25 10.97 -7.96
N LEU A 89 8.18 10.38 -7.21
CA LEU A 89 9.57 10.28 -7.65
C LEU A 89 9.71 9.44 -8.94
N ALA A 90 9.01 8.31 -9.03
CA ALA A 90 9.04 7.47 -10.22
C ALA A 90 8.42 8.18 -11.45
N CYS A 91 7.40 8.99 -11.23
CA CYS A 91 6.77 9.81 -12.27
C CYS A 91 7.75 10.89 -12.78
N GLU A 92 8.40 11.64 -11.88
CA GLU A 92 9.40 12.66 -12.22
C GLU A 92 10.59 12.07 -12.99
N GLU A 93 10.99 10.85 -12.66
CA GLU A 93 12.08 10.14 -13.35
C GLU A 93 11.66 9.47 -14.66
N GLY A 94 10.39 9.58 -15.08
CA GLY A 94 9.86 8.98 -16.32
C GLY A 94 9.77 7.45 -16.28
N LEU A 95 9.63 6.86 -15.09
CA LEU A 95 9.53 5.42 -14.89
C LEU A 95 8.09 4.90 -14.99
N LEU A 96 7.11 5.80 -14.99
CA LEU A 96 5.69 5.49 -15.02
C LEU A 96 5.02 6.06 -16.27
N GLU A 97 4.03 5.35 -16.79
CA GLU A 97 3.11 5.87 -17.80
C GLU A 97 2.17 6.89 -17.15
N PRO A 98 1.78 7.96 -17.86
CA PRO A 98 0.71 8.84 -17.40
C PRO A 98 -0.57 8.04 -17.16
N LEU A 99 -1.20 8.27 -16.02
CA LEU A 99 -2.42 7.57 -15.62
C LEU A 99 -3.29 8.50 -14.80
N SER A 100 -4.44 8.90 -15.34
CA SER A 100 -5.38 9.78 -14.65
C SER A 100 -6.73 9.10 -14.39
N ALA A 101 -7.42 9.57 -13.35
CA ALA A 101 -8.78 9.11 -13.05
C ALA A 101 -9.76 9.41 -14.20
N GLU A 102 -9.55 10.49 -14.95
CA GLU A 102 -10.39 10.85 -16.10
C GLU A 102 -10.24 9.82 -17.22
N GLU A 103 -9.01 9.47 -17.58
CA GLU A 103 -8.70 8.46 -18.60
C GLU A 103 -9.30 7.09 -18.26
N LEU A 104 -9.34 6.75 -16.98
CA LEU A 104 -9.93 5.52 -16.48
C LEU A 104 -11.46 5.57 -16.32
N GLY A 105 -12.12 6.72 -16.58
CA GLY A 105 -13.55 6.89 -16.37
C GLY A 105 -13.97 6.92 -14.90
N LEU A 106 -13.05 7.31 -14.01
CA LEU A 106 -13.19 7.35 -12.55
C LEU A 106 -13.36 8.76 -11.99
N ALA A 107 -13.38 9.79 -12.85
CA ALA A 107 -13.58 11.16 -12.43
C ALA A 107 -14.88 11.34 -11.62
N GLY A 108 -14.79 11.98 -10.47
CA GLY A 108 -15.91 12.21 -9.56
C GLY A 108 -16.40 10.96 -8.79
N LYS A 109 -15.76 9.79 -8.97
CA LYS A 109 -16.11 8.55 -8.27
C LYS A 109 -15.17 8.23 -7.10
N LEU A 110 -14.04 8.92 -7.02
CA LEU A 110 -13.00 8.69 -6.02
C LEU A 110 -12.86 9.90 -5.11
N LEU A 111 -12.26 9.68 -3.94
CA LEU A 111 -11.82 10.77 -3.05
C LEU A 111 -10.89 11.72 -3.83
N PRO A 112 -10.94 13.04 -3.58
CA PRO A 112 -10.13 14.01 -4.33
C PRO A 112 -8.62 13.69 -4.32
N GLU A 113 -8.08 13.27 -3.18
CA GLU A 113 -6.66 12.93 -3.01
C GLU A 113 -6.25 11.71 -3.84
N ALA A 114 -7.20 10.83 -4.18
CA ALA A 114 -6.96 9.65 -4.99
C ALA A 114 -6.85 9.97 -6.50
N THR A 115 -7.32 11.13 -6.92
CA THR A 115 -7.37 11.57 -8.33
C THR A 115 -6.32 12.61 -8.69
N ALA A 116 -5.58 13.14 -7.70
CA ALA A 116 -4.65 14.25 -7.89
C ALA A 116 -3.35 13.91 -8.65
N PRO A 117 -2.76 12.70 -8.54
CA PRO A 117 -1.51 12.38 -9.23
C PRO A 117 -1.67 12.21 -10.75
N GLU A 118 -0.60 12.52 -11.50
CA GLU A 118 -0.54 12.38 -12.96
C GLU A 118 -0.15 10.97 -13.44
N CYS A 119 0.49 10.17 -12.56
CA CYS A 119 1.04 8.83 -12.90
C CYS A 119 0.44 7.71 -12.04
N GLY A 120 -0.74 7.90 -11.47
CA GLY A 120 -1.36 6.87 -10.63
C GLY A 120 -2.74 7.23 -10.14
N VAL A 121 -3.46 6.22 -9.67
CA VAL A 121 -4.79 6.37 -9.08
C VAL A 121 -4.80 5.73 -7.69
N GLY A 122 -5.15 6.52 -6.68
CA GLY A 122 -5.25 6.06 -5.30
C GLY A 122 -6.35 5.02 -5.15
N PHE A 123 -6.06 3.89 -4.49
CA PHE A 123 -7.04 2.82 -4.38
C PHE A 123 -7.34 2.37 -2.96
N PHE A 124 -6.43 2.59 -2.01
CA PHE A 124 -6.75 2.41 -0.60
C PHE A 124 -5.92 3.30 0.32
N VAL A 125 -6.41 3.44 1.55
CA VAL A 125 -5.81 4.22 2.62
C VAL A 125 -5.39 3.29 3.76
N TRP A 126 -4.18 3.49 4.27
CA TRP A 126 -3.64 2.73 5.39
C TRP A 126 -3.05 3.63 6.47
N SER A 127 -2.85 3.05 7.65
CA SER A 127 -2.14 3.72 8.73
C SER A 127 -1.07 2.86 9.35
N LYS A 128 0.01 3.53 9.75
CA LYS A 128 0.97 2.99 10.69
C LYS A 128 0.49 3.31 12.11
N VAL A 129 0.27 2.25 12.88
CA VAL A 129 -0.20 2.30 14.26
C VAL A 129 0.79 1.65 15.21
N LEU A 130 0.70 1.96 16.48
CA LEU A 130 1.34 1.16 17.52
C LEU A 130 0.47 -0.07 17.78
N ALA A 131 0.97 -1.24 17.42
CA ALA A 131 0.33 -2.53 17.68
C ALA A 131 0.98 -3.23 18.87
N TYR A 132 0.19 -3.99 19.63
CA TYR A 132 0.65 -4.70 20.82
C TYR A 132 -0.18 -5.97 21.07
N ASP A 133 0.42 -6.92 21.78
CA ASP A 133 -0.26 -8.15 22.20
C ASP A 133 -0.93 -7.92 23.56
N LYS A 134 -2.28 -7.91 23.57
CA LYS A 134 -3.09 -7.70 24.80
C LYS A 134 -2.91 -8.82 25.83
N ASP A 135 -2.54 -10.02 25.39
CA ASP A 135 -2.36 -11.17 26.29
C ASP A 135 -1.00 -11.13 27.00
N ARG A 136 -0.10 -10.22 26.63
CA ARG A 136 1.27 -10.10 27.16
C ARG A 136 1.54 -8.82 27.93
N LEU A 137 0.60 -7.89 27.95
CA LEU A 137 0.73 -6.62 28.63
C LEU A 137 -0.34 -6.47 29.71
N ASP A 138 0.04 -6.01 30.89
CA ASP A 138 -0.88 -5.77 32.03
C ASP A 138 -1.76 -4.52 31.80
N GLU A 139 -1.35 -3.62 30.92
CA GLU A 139 -2.08 -2.42 30.53
C GLU A 139 -1.91 -2.14 29.02
N GLU A 140 -2.87 -1.43 28.44
CA GLU A 140 -2.87 -1.12 27.02
C GLU A 140 -2.05 0.14 26.72
N PRO A 141 -1.03 0.08 25.84
CA PRO A 141 -0.33 1.27 25.34
C PRO A 141 -1.30 2.17 24.55
N SER A 142 -1.11 3.47 24.63
CA SER A 142 -2.00 4.47 24.02
C SER A 142 -1.33 5.40 23.01
N SER A 143 0.00 5.49 23.04
CA SER A 143 0.77 6.45 22.24
C SER A 143 2.14 5.92 21.81
N TRP A 144 2.77 6.60 20.86
CA TRP A 144 4.16 6.27 20.49
C TRP A 144 5.15 6.43 21.65
N ALA A 145 4.86 7.30 22.66
CA ALA A 145 5.71 7.42 23.84
C ALA A 145 5.79 6.10 24.61
N ASP A 146 4.71 5.34 24.68
CA ASP A 146 4.65 4.03 25.34
C ASP A 146 5.54 3.00 24.67
N LEU A 147 5.75 3.07 23.34
CA LEU A 147 6.71 2.22 22.62
C LEU A 147 8.14 2.39 23.17
N PHE A 148 8.49 3.58 23.66
CA PHE A 148 9.83 3.92 24.17
C PHE A 148 9.95 3.75 25.68
N ASP A 149 8.86 3.49 26.40
CA ASP A 149 8.88 3.28 27.86
C ASP A 149 9.16 1.82 28.19
N LEU A 150 10.44 1.47 28.29
CA LEU A 150 10.90 0.10 28.62
C LEU A 150 10.65 -0.24 30.11
N ALA A 151 10.47 0.75 30.97
CA ALA A 151 10.23 0.52 32.39
C ALA A 151 8.78 0.12 32.64
N ARG A 152 7.83 0.83 32.00
CA ARG A 152 6.40 0.55 32.07
C ARG A 152 6.01 -0.70 31.29
N PHE A 153 6.60 -0.86 30.12
CA PHE A 153 6.32 -1.97 29.21
C PHE A 153 7.62 -2.74 28.90
N PRO A 154 8.05 -3.68 29.74
CA PRO A 154 9.27 -4.43 29.50
C PRO A 154 9.15 -5.36 28.29
N GLY A 155 10.26 -5.57 27.53
CA GLY A 155 10.32 -6.45 26.36
C GLY A 155 10.87 -5.77 25.10
N LYS A 156 10.96 -6.53 24.01
CA LYS A 156 11.47 -6.01 22.74
C LYS A 156 10.40 -5.25 21.94
N ARG A 157 10.87 -4.42 21.03
CA ARG A 157 10.09 -3.56 20.15
C ARG A 157 10.29 -3.91 18.68
N GLY A 158 9.23 -3.89 17.88
CA GLY A 158 9.33 -4.02 16.43
C GLY A 158 9.27 -2.65 15.76
N LEU A 159 10.31 -2.28 15.01
CA LEU A 159 10.32 -1.09 14.16
C LEU A 159 10.75 -1.44 12.73
N ARG A 160 10.29 -0.67 11.75
CA ARG A 160 10.72 -0.86 10.37
C ARG A 160 12.16 -0.42 10.18
N LYS A 161 12.98 -1.23 9.50
CA LYS A 161 14.36 -0.91 9.12
C LYS A 161 14.40 0.12 7.98
N ASN A 162 13.79 1.25 8.22
CA ASN A 162 13.68 2.34 7.24
C ASN A 162 13.59 3.68 7.98
N ALA A 163 14.28 4.72 7.48
CA ALA A 163 14.21 6.05 8.05
C ALA A 163 12.77 6.60 8.03
N ARG A 164 12.06 6.39 6.89
CA ARG A 164 10.67 6.83 6.71
C ARG A 164 9.73 6.13 7.68
N MET A 165 8.93 6.90 8.36
CA MET A 165 8.02 6.57 9.47
C MET A 165 8.72 6.27 10.79
N THR A 166 9.95 5.77 10.81
CA THR A 166 10.68 5.51 12.06
C THR A 166 11.19 6.80 12.71
N LEU A 167 11.66 7.76 11.92
CA LEU A 167 12.07 9.07 12.44
C LEU A 167 10.87 9.90 12.90
N GLU A 168 9.75 9.85 12.19
CA GLU A 168 8.50 10.49 12.60
C GLU A 168 7.99 9.91 13.92
N ILE A 169 7.96 8.58 14.05
CA ILE A 169 7.57 7.89 15.29
C ILE A 169 8.47 8.35 16.45
N ALA A 170 9.77 8.44 16.23
CA ALA A 170 10.70 8.88 17.28
C ALA A 170 10.42 10.32 17.74
N LEU A 171 10.19 11.26 16.82
CA LEU A 171 9.85 12.64 17.18
C LEU A 171 8.48 12.72 17.91
N MET A 172 7.47 12.04 17.42
CA MET A 172 6.15 12.01 18.09
C MET A 172 6.23 11.38 19.48
N ALA A 173 7.01 10.30 19.63
CA ALA A 173 7.31 9.69 20.92
C ALA A 173 8.08 10.63 21.87
N ASP A 174 8.80 11.59 21.34
CA ASP A 174 9.50 12.62 22.12
C ASP A 174 8.66 13.91 22.32
N GLY A 175 7.34 13.81 22.05
CA GLY A 175 6.36 14.86 22.32
C GLY A 175 6.24 15.93 21.23
N VAL A 176 6.80 15.72 20.05
CA VAL A 176 6.62 16.61 18.91
C VAL A 176 5.21 16.41 18.32
N PRO A 177 4.39 17.46 18.23
CA PRO A 177 3.07 17.34 17.64
C PRO A 177 3.18 17.03 16.13
N PRO A 178 2.22 16.26 15.55
CA PRO A 178 2.24 15.87 14.13
C PRO A 178 2.50 17.02 13.16
N THR A 179 1.92 18.19 13.43
CA THR A 179 2.05 19.40 12.58
C THR A 179 3.46 19.98 12.49
N GLN A 180 4.39 19.58 13.38
CA GLN A 180 5.76 20.09 13.43
C GLN A 180 6.81 19.05 13.03
N VAL A 181 6.40 17.80 12.79
CA VAL A 181 7.31 16.68 12.55
C VAL A 181 8.21 16.92 11.35
N TYR A 182 7.67 17.31 10.20
CA TYR A 182 8.45 17.50 8.98
C TYR A 182 9.31 18.77 9.00
N ASP A 183 8.85 19.84 9.64
CA ASP A 183 9.65 21.04 9.86
C ASP A 183 10.92 20.70 10.66
N LEU A 184 10.79 19.90 11.72
CA LEU A 184 11.92 19.45 12.52
C LEU A 184 12.79 18.44 11.78
N LEU A 185 12.25 17.45 11.10
CA LEU A 185 13.02 16.49 10.30
C LEU A 185 13.82 17.17 9.17
N GLY A 186 13.39 18.34 8.74
CA GLY A 186 14.13 19.19 7.79
C GLY A 186 15.41 19.81 8.37
N THR A 187 15.58 19.84 9.70
CA THR A 187 16.71 20.46 10.39
C THR A 187 17.67 19.41 10.95
N GLU A 188 18.94 19.81 11.14
CA GLU A 188 19.94 18.95 11.78
C GLU A 188 19.62 18.70 13.25
N GLU A 189 19.10 19.70 13.97
CA GLU A 189 18.69 19.58 15.36
C GLU A 189 17.55 18.57 15.53
N GLY A 190 16.51 18.65 14.68
CA GLY A 190 15.39 17.70 14.71
C GLY A 190 15.81 16.27 14.37
N LEU A 191 16.75 16.10 13.44
CA LEU A 191 17.33 14.78 13.13
C LEU A 191 18.12 14.21 14.32
N GLN A 192 18.96 15.01 14.96
CA GLN A 192 19.70 14.60 16.16
C GLN A 192 18.72 14.20 17.28
N ARG A 193 17.64 14.95 17.46
CA ARG A 193 16.59 14.65 18.44
C ARG A 193 15.90 13.30 18.14
N ALA A 194 15.56 13.03 16.88
CA ALA A 194 14.95 11.76 16.47
C ALA A 194 15.89 10.56 16.74
N PHE A 195 17.17 10.67 16.38
CA PHE A 195 18.14 9.60 16.62
C PHE A 195 18.44 9.43 18.12
N ALA A 196 18.58 10.51 18.88
CA ALA A 196 18.75 10.42 20.34
C ALA A 196 17.54 9.71 21.01
N LYS A 197 16.33 9.93 20.51
CA LYS A 197 15.16 9.19 20.99
C LYS A 197 15.24 7.70 20.63
N LEU A 198 15.63 7.35 19.41
CA LEU A 198 15.83 5.96 18.99
C LEU A 198 16.94 5.26 19.79
N ASP A 199 18.01 5.97 20.16
CA ASP A 199 19.09 5.42 20.98
C ASP A 199 18.60 4.91 22.34
N THR A 200 17.52 5.48 22.89
CA THR A 200 16.97 5.05 24.19
C THR A 200 16.41 3.63 24.18
N ILE A 201 16.09 3.07 23.00
CA ILE A 201 15.53 1.73 22.86
C ILE A 201 16.29 0.85 21.86
N LYS A 202 17.35 1.34 21.24
CA LYS A 202 18.06 0.70 20.11
C LYS A 202 18.38 -0.76 20.36
N ASP A 203 18.91 -1.12 21.53
CA ASP A 203 19.28 -2.47 21.92
C ASP A 203 18.06 -3.40 22.17
N HIS A 204 16.87 -2.84 22.22
CA HIS A 204 15.62 -3.57 22.43
C HIS A 204 14.77 -3.65 21.15
N VAL A 205 15.30 -3.17 20.01
CA VAL A 205 14.55 -3.15 18.75
C VAL A 205 14.90 -4.33 17.86
N VAL A 206 13.87 -5.03 17.40
CA VAL A 206 13.93 -5.98 16.28
C VAL A 206 13.47 -5.26 15.03
N TRP A 207 14.36 -5.20 14.03
CA TRP A 207 14.14 -4.39 12.82
C TRP A 207 13.50 -5.22 11.70
N TRP A 208 12.23 -4.95 11.40
CA TRP A 208 11.54 -5.64 10.31
C TRP A 208 11.67 -4.90 8.97
N GLU A 209 11.65 -5.66 7.87
CA GLU A 209 11.73 -5.16 6.49
C GLU A 209 10.40 -5.38 5.75
N SER A 210 9.74 -6.52 5.96
CA SER A 210 8.42 -6.82 5.41
C SER A 210 7.31 -6.51 6.41
N GLY A 211 6.19 -5.92 5.92
CA GLY A 211 5.04 -5.61 6.77
C GLY A 211 4.36 -6.83 7.41
N ALA A 212 4.60 -8.05 6.91
CA ALA A 212 4.10 -9.30 7.50
C ALA A 212 4.81 -9.65 8.81
N GLN A 213 6.08 -9.24 8.98
CA GLN A 213 6.88 -9.61 10.15
C GLN A 213 6.34 -9.01 11.46
N ALA A 214 5.72 -7.82 11.43
CA ALA A 214 5.22 -7.18 12.65
C ALA A 214 4.13 -8.03 13.36
N PRO A 215 3.03 -8.47 12.72
CA PRO A 215 2.06 -9.36 13.36
C PRO A 215 2.64 -10.75 13.67
N GLU A 216 3.57 -11.28 12.87
CA GLU A 216 4.24 -12.56 13.15
C GLU A 216 5.06 -12.50 14.43
N TRP A 217 5.82 -11.42 14.66
CA TRP A 217 6.64 -11.27 15.85
C TRP A 217 5.83 -10.95 17.10
N LEU A 218 4.71 -10.24 16.96
CA LEU A 218 3.74 -10.12 18.06
C LEU A 218 3.17 -11.50 18.42
N ALA A 219 2.76 -12.29 17.42
CA ALA A 219 2.18 -13.61 17.64
C ALA A 219 3.16 -14.62 18.30
N SER A 220 4.43 -14.57 17.90
CA SER A 220 5.48 -15.41 18.49
C SER A 220 5.95 -14.91 19.86
N GLY A 221 5.69 -13.66 20.21
CA GLY A 221 6.23 -12.99 21.39
C GLY A 221 7.68 -12.57 21.28
N GLU A 222 8.23 -12.51 20.06
CA GLU A 222 9.55 -11.92 19.80
C GLU A 222 9.55 -10.42 20.18
N VAL A 223 8.43 -9.74 19.96
CA VAL A 223 8.20 -8.37 20.42
C VAL A 223 6.87 -8.25 21.17
N VAL A 224 6.80 -7.33 22.12
CA VAL A 224 5.56 -7.05 22.88
C VAL A 224 4.76 -5.91 22.23
N MET A 225 5.44 -5.03 21.52
CA MET A 225 4.89 -3.91 20.76
C MET A 225 5.62 -3.74 19.44
N SER A 226 4.94 -3.26 18.42
CA SER A 226 5.53 -2.97 17.12
C SER A 226 4.84 -1.82 16.43
N SER A 227 5.59 -1.01 15.67
CA SER A 227 4.96 -0.25 14.61
C SER A 227 4.41 -1.24 13.57
N ALA A 228 3.15 -1.08 13.15
CA ALA A 228 2.51 -2.02 12.23
C ALA A 228 1.51 -1.32 11.31
N TYR A 229 1.14 -1.98 10.22
CA TYR A 229 0.04 -1.54 9.36
C TYR A 229 -1.29 -2.04 9.92
N ASN A 230 -2.25 -1.13 10.11
CA ASN A 230 -3.53 -1.40 10.76
C ASN A 230 -4.27 -2.60 10.17
N GLY A 231 -4.40 -2.69 8.85
CA GLY A 231 -5.11 -3.80 8.20
C GLY A 231 -4.48 -5.17 8.46
N ARG A 232 -3.14 -5.25 8.56
CA ARG A 232 -2.45 -6.52 8.87
C ARG A 232 -2.70 -6.98 10.31
N ILE A 233 -2.78 -6.05 11.26
CA ILE A 233 -3.13 -6.33 12.65
C ILE A 233 -4.60 -6.75 12.75
N ALA A 234 -5.49 -6.02 12.09
CA ALA A 234 -6.91 -6.38 12.05
C ALA A 234 -7.13 -7.76 11.42
N ASN A 235 -6.38 -8.12 10.36
CA ASN A 235 -6.45 -9.44 9.76
C ASN A 235 -5.95 -10.54 10.71
N ALA A 236 -4.82 -10.33 11.38
CA ALA A 236 -4.34 -11.27 12.39
C ALA A 236 -5.39 -11.51 13.52
N ASN A 237 -6.13 -10.46 13.91
CA ASN A 237 -7.24 -10.59 14.87
C ASN A 237 -8.41 -11.42 14.30
N LYS A 238 -8.73 -11.31 13.00
CA LYS A 238 -9.71 -12.21 12.33
C LYS A 238 -9.27 -13.68 12.39
N GLU A 239 -7.95 -13.93 12.39
CA GLU A 239 -7.34 -15.25 12.52
C GLU A 239 -7.19 -15.73 13.98
N GLY A 240 -7.80 -15.02 14.94
CA GLY A 240 -7.87 -15.42 16.34
C GLY A 240 -6.76 -14.86 17.23
N ARG A 241 -6.02 -13.83 16.78
CA ARG A 241 -5.10 -13.08 17.65
C ARG A 241 -5.84 -12.04 18.47
N ASN A 242 -5.23 -11.63 19.58
CA ASN A 242 -5.79 -10.61 20.48
C ASN A 242 -4.86 -9.38 20.51
N PHE A 243 -4.67 -8.74 19.34
CA PHE A 243 -3.80 -7.57 19.24
C PHE A 243 -4.59 -6.29 19.41
N GLY A 244 -4.02 -5.32 20.14
CA GLY A 244 -4.49 -3.96 20.22
C GLY A 244 -3.81 -3.05 19.21
N MET A 245 -4.46 -1.93 18.94
CA MET A 245 -3.93 -0.84 18.11
C MET A 245 -4.16 0.49 18.83
N ALA A 246 -3.08 1.24 19.11
CA ALA A 246 -3.19 2.63 19.52
C ALA A 246 -3.13 3.52 18.28
N TRP A 247 -4.13 4.40 18.15
CA TRP A 247 -4.34 5.27 16.99
C TRP A 247 -3.82 6.69 17.19
N ASP A 248 -3.42 7.05 18.42
CA ASP A 248 -2.89 8.38 18.67
C ASP A 248 -1.65 8.67 17.85
N ASN A 249 -1.68 9.78 17.10
CA ASN A 249 -0.64 10.17 16.16
C ASN A 249 -0.31 9.08 15.12
N GLN A 250 -1.33 8.36 14.63
CA GLN A 250 -1.16 7.42 13.52
C GLN A 250 -0.54 8.12 12.29
N ILE A 251 0.32 7.42 11.56
CA ILE A 251 0.84 7.93 10.29
C ILE A 251 -0.06 7.41 9.17
N PHE A 252 -0.72 8.33 8.49
CA PHE A 252 -1.75 8.07 7.49
C PHE A 252 -1.20 8.25 6.07
N ALA A 253 -1.48 7.29 5.18
CA ALA A 253 -1.09 7.39 3.78
C ALA A 253 -2.04 6.63 2.84
N MET A 254 -1.89 6.91 1.56
CA MET A 254 -2.63 6.28 0.47
C MET A 254 -1.68 5.49 -0.43
N GLU A 255 -2.17 4.38 -0.96
CA GLU A 255 -1.50 3.59 -1.98
C GLU A 255 -2.14 3.82 -3.34
N TYR A 256 -1.32 3.74 -4.36
CA TYR A 256 -1.69 4.03 -5.74
C TYR A 256 -1.40 2.84 -6.65
N TRP A 257 -2.31 2.60 -7.59
CA TRP A 257 -2.01 1.80 -8.76
C TRP A 257 -1.24 2.65 -9.75
N THR A 258 -0.12 2.12 -10.23
CA THR A 258 0.74 2.75 -11.23
C THR A 258 1.02 1.77 -12.37
N VAL A 259 1.37 2.28 -13.55
CA VAL A 259 1.76 1.49 -14.72
C VAL A 259 3.19 1.85 -15.09
N LEU A 260 4.07 0.85 -15.26
CA LEU A 260 5.47 1.13 -15.61
C LEU A 260 5.60 1.56 -17.06
N THR A 261 6.55 2.46 -17.35
CA THR A 261 6.92 2.85 -18.72
C THR A 261 7.42 1.63 -19.48
N GLY A 262 6.81 1.37 -20.64
CA GLY A 262 7.09 0.21 -21.48
C GLY A 262 6.32 -1.06 -21.10
N ALA A 263 5.41 -1.00 -20.14
CA ALA A 263 4.49 -2.08 -19.79
C ALA A 263 3.34 -2.22 -20.80
N LYS A 264 2.49 -3.21 -20.59
CA LYS A 264 1.26 -3.46 -21.36
C LYS A 264 0.13 -2.52 -20.92
N ALA A 265 0.27 -1.22 -21.26
CA ALA A 265 -0.52 -0.14 -20.71
C ALA A 265 -2.04 -0.32 -20.86
N ASP A 266 -2.55 -0.78 -22.00
CA ASP A 266 -3.99 -0.95 -22.22
C ASP A 266 -4.58 -2.08 -21.37
N ALA A 267 -3.87 -3.20 -21.24
CA ALA A 267 -4.27 -4.31 -20.39
C ALA A 267 -4.17 -3.93 -18.90
N ALA A 268 -3.13 -3.19 -18.51
CA ALA A 268 -2.95 -2.64 -17.16
C ALA A 268 -4.09 -1.70 -16.77
N LYS A 269 -4.47 -0.76 -17.65
CA LYS A 269 -5.61 0.14 -17.46
C LYS A 269 -6.93 -0.61 -17.31
N THR A 270 -7.14 -1.67 -18.10
CA THR A 270 -8.33 -2.53 -17.99
C THR A 270 -8.42 -3.19 -16.61
N PHE A 271 -7.30 -3.71 -16.08
CA PHE A 271 -7.25 -4.24 -14.73
C PHE A 271 -7.56 -3.17 -13.69
N ILE A 272 -6.94 -1.99 -13.79
CA ILE A 272 -7.15 -0.91 -12.82
C ILE A 272 -8.61 -0.45 -12.83
N GLN A 273 -9.23 -0.28 -14.00
CA GLN A 273 -10.65 0.05 -14.11
C GLN A 273 -11.54 -1.00 -13.42
N PHE A 274 -11.22 -2.28 -13.56
CA PHE A 274 -11.91 -3.36 -12.87
C PHE A 274 -11.71 -3.28 -11.36
N ALA A 275 -10.48 -3.18 -10.88
CA ALA A 275 -10.14 -3.13 -9.46
C ALA A 275 -10.76 -1.92 -8.74
N MET A 276 -10.97 -0.82 -9.45
CA MET A 276 -11.55 0.41 -8.91
C MET A 276 -13.09 0.43 -8.89
N GLN A 277 -13.77 -0.64 -9.32
CA GLN A 277 -15.23 -0.72 -9.20
C GLN A 277 -15.68 -0.78 -7.73
N PRO A 278 -16.86 -0.23 -7.39
CA PRO A 278 -17.35 -0.23 -6.00
C PRO A 278 -17.39 -1.60 -5.35
N SER A 279 -17.82 -2.65 -6.09
CA SER A 279 -17.88 -4.02 -5.59
C SER A 279 -16.51 -4.60 -5.23
N GLN A 280 -15.49 -4.36 -6.06
CA GLN A 280 -14.13 -4.82 -5.83
C GLN A 280 -13.46 -4.06 -4.68
N GLN A 281 -13.67 -2.75 -4.62
CA GLN A 281 -13.17 -1.91 -3.53
C GLN A 281 -13.79 -2.32 -2.19
N LYS A 282 -15.11 -2.59 -2.16
CA LYS A 282 -15.79 -3.12 -0.97
C LYS A 282 -15.22 -4.49 -0.57
N ALA A 283 -15.09 -5.42 -1.52
CA ALA A 283 -14.53 -6.75 -1.27
C ALA A 283 -13.11 -6.67 -0.67
N PHE A 284 -12.30 -5.71 -1.12
CA PHE A 284 -10.98 -5.47 -0.57
C PHE A 284 -11.03 -5.04 0.90
N THR A 285 -11.87 -4.06 1.27
CA THR A 285 -12.03 -3.63 2.67
C THR A 285 -12.59 -4.75 3.55
N ASP A 286 -13.51 -5.57 3.03
CA ASP A 286 -14.04 -6.74 3.76
C ASP A 286 -12.95 -7.79 4.01
N ALA A 287 -12.02 -7.98 3.07
CA ALA A 287 -10.90 -8.90 3.20
C ALA A 287 -9.84 -8.38 4.19
N ILE A 288 -9.45 -7.10 4.07
CA ILE A 288 -8.49 -6.44 4.94
C ILE A 288 -8.95 -5.02 5.28
N PRO A 289 -9.11 -4.63 6.57
CA PRO A 289 -9.66 -3.33 6.95
C PRO A 289 -8.71 -2.15 6.65
N TYR A 290 -8.59 -1.83 5.39
CA TYR A 290 -8.05 -0.57 4.87
C TYR A 290 -9.18 0.30 4.32
N GLY A 291 -9.05 1.60 4.39
CA GLY A 291 -10.00 2.52 3.79
C GLY A 291 -9.90 2.46 2.26
N VAL A 292 -11.02 2.50 1.56
CA VAL A 292 -11.05 2.55 0.09
C VAL A 292 -11.30 3.96 -0.41
N THR A 293 -10.96 4.21 -1.65
CA THR A 293 -11.05 5.54 -2.25
C THR A 293 -12.30 5.76 -3.07
N ASN A 294 -12.97 4.69 -3.53
CA ASN A 294 -14.22 4.80 -4.26
C ASN A 294 -15.37 5.21 -3.31
N ILE A 295 -16.03 6.33 -3.63
CA ILE A 295 -17.06 6.95 -2.78
C ILE A 295 -18.26 6.01 -2.60
N GLU A 296 -18.73 5.37 -3.69
CA GLU A 296 -19.86 4.43 -3.62
C GLU A 296 -19.52 3.16 -2.83
N ALA A 297 -18.25 2.73 -2.83
CA ALA A 297 -17.82 1.60 -2.02
C ALA A 297 -17.84 1.94 -0.52
N ASN A 298 -17.42 3.13 -0.14
CA ASN A 298 -17.44 3.58 1.27
C ASN A 298 -18.86 3.53 1.87
N ASP A 299 -19.87 3.88 1.09
CA ASP A 299 -21.28 3.86 1.52
C ASP A 299 -21.82 2.44 1.75
N GLN A 300 -21.11 1.41 1.25
CA GLN A 300 -21.50 -0.01 1.34
C GLN A 300 -20.72 -0.80 2.39
N ILE A 301 -19.74 -0.19 3.07
CA ILE A 301 -18.91 -0.86 4.08
C ILE A 301 -19.77 -1.15 5.32
N ASP A 302 -19.65 -2.41 5.83
CA ASP A 302 -20.31 -2.79 7.08
C ASP A 302 -19.83 -1.90 8.24
N PRO A 303 -20.74 -1.37 9.09
CA PRO A 303 -20.38 -0.51 10.21
C PRO A 303 -19.33 -1.10 11.16
N THR A 304 -19.30 -2.44 11.34
CA THR A 304 -18.31 -3.11 12.18
C THR A 304 -16.91 -3.07 11.56
N VAL A 305 -16.81 -3.18 10.25
CA VAL A 305 -15.54 -2.99 9.51
C VAL A 305 -15.18 -1.52 9.48
N ALA A 306 -16.14 -0.64 9.18
CA ALA A 306 -15.93 0.81 9.13
C ALA A 306 -15.29 1.34 10.43
N SER A 307 -15.69 0.83 11.60
CA SER A 307 -15.14 1.25 12.89
C SER A 307 -13.64 0.95 13.08
N GLN A 308 -13.09 0.03 12.28
CA GLN A 308 -11.67 -0.38 12.33
C GLN A 308 -10.81 0.33 11.28
N LEU A 309 -11.41 1.21 10.47
CA LEU A 309 -10.69 1.92 9.42
C LEU A 309 -9.90 3.10 9.98
N PRO A 310 -8.76 3.44 9.37
CA PRO A 310 -7.98 4.61 9.77
C PRO A 310 -8.72 5.93 9.60
N THR A 311 -9.73 5.95 8.74
CA THR A 311 -10.50 7.14 8.33
C THR A 311 -11.70 7.45 9.23
N THR A 312 -11.92 6.70 10.30
CA THR A 312 -13.02 7.04 11.23
C THR A 312 -12.79 8.39 11.89
N PRO A 313 -13.85 9.15 12.24
CA PRO A 313 -13.70 10.42 12.95
C PRO A 313 -12.91 10.29 14.27
N GLU A 314 -13.02 9.15 14.96
CA GLU A 314 -12.27 8.88 16.20
C GLU A 314 -10.78 8.73 15.91
N ASN A 315 -10.42 7.88 14.94
CA ASN A 315 -9.03 7.58 14.59
C ASN A 315 -8.34 8.79 13.92
N MET A 316 -9.10 9.69 13.30
CA MET A 316 -8.60 10.90 12.66
C MET A 316 -8.38 12.10 13.60
N LYS A 317 -8.66 11.97 14.90
CA LYS A 317 -8.47 13.06 15.87
C LYS A 317 -7.02 13.53 16.00
N SER A 318 -6.09 12.60 15.89
CA SER A 318 -4.66 12.88 15.96
C SER A 318 -3.93 12.04 14.90
N VAL A 319 -3.55 12.69 13.82
CA VAL A 319 -2.97 12.01 12.65
C VAL A 319 -1.80 12.81 12.09
N LEU A 320 -0.76 12.09 11.65
CA LEU A 320 0.31 12.62 10.81
C LEU A 320 0.08 12.13 9.38
N PRO A 321 -0.36 12.97 8.44
CA PRO A 321 -0.29 12.63 7.01
C PRO A 321 1.17 12.39 6.63
N LEU A 322 1.46 11.29 5.94
CA LEU A 322 2.82 11.01 5.47
C LEU A 322 3.23 12.07 4.47
N GLY A 323 4.29 12.81 4.78
CA GLY A 323 4.82 13.93 3.98
C GLY A 323 5.51 13.44 2.70
N ALA A 324 4.76 13.16 1.64
CA ALA A 324 5.30 12.67 0.38
C ALA A 324 6.37 13.62 -0.18
N GLU A 325 6.04 14.91 -0.33
CA GLU A 325 6.95 15.94 -0.83
C GLU A 325 8.26 16.03 0.00
N PHE A 326 8.15 15.90 1.32
CA PHE A 326 9.33 15.86 2.19
C PHE A 326 10.22 14.65 1.87
N TRP A 327 9.61 13.47 1.69
CA TRP A 327 10.34 12.23 1.45
C TRP A 327 10.87 12.12 0.02
N VAL A 328 10.24 12.70 -0.97
CA VAL A 328 10.78 12.82 -2.35
C VAL A 328 12.16 13.50 -2.30
N VAL A 329 12.28 14.60 -1.56
CA VAL A 329 13.53 15.38 -1.49
C VAL A 329 14.58 14.77 -0.54
N ASN A 330 14.15 14.15 0.57
CA ASN A 330 15.05 13.80 1.68
C ASN A 330 15.34 12.30 1.81
N ARG A 331 14.68 11.42 1.04
CA ARG A 331 14.73 9.96 1.19
C ARG A 331 16.17 9.43 1.26
N ASP A 332 16.95 9.67 0.23
CA ASP A 332 18.29 9.06 0.10
C ASP A 332 19.23 9.54 1.21
N ARG A 333 19.21 10.83 1.50
CA ARG A 333 20.02 11.44 2.56
C ARG A 333 19.68 10.86 3.94
N LEU A 334 18.39 10.78 4.27
CA LEU A 334 17.93 10.30 5.57
C LEU A 334 18.09 8.78 5.71
N GLN A 335 17.84 8.03 4.63
CA GLN A 335 18.07 6.59 4.64
C GLN A 335 19.53 6.23 4.80
N ALA A 336 20.45 6.92 4.11
CA ALA A 336 21.89 6.73 4.29
C ALA A 336 22.33 7.03 5.72
N ARG A 337 21.84 8.11 6.32
CA ARG A 337 22.11 8.46 7.71
C ARG A 337 21.57 7.45 8.70
N PHE A 338 20.34 6.98 8.49
CA PHE A 338 19.71 5.94 9.31
C PHE A 338 20.50 4.61 9.24
N THR A 339 20.92 4.21 8.03
CA THR A 339 21.75 3.01 7.84
C THR A 339 23.10 3.13 8.56
N SER A 340 23.75 4.30 8.48
CA SER A 340 25.01 4.58 9.20
C SER A 340 24.82 4.55 10.72
N TRP A 341 23.70 5.08 11.22
CA TRP A 341 23.35 5.05 12.64
C TRP A 341 23.09 3.62 13.13
N LEU A 342 22.37 2.79 12.33
CA LEU A 342 22.13 1.37 12.67
C LEU A 342 23.43 0.57 12.82
N ALA A 343 24.47 0.91 12.07
CA ALA A 343 25.75 0.19 12.07
C ALA A 343 26.67 0.53 13.27
N GLN A 344 26.35 1.55 14.06
CA GLN A 344 27.07 1.94 15.28
C GLN A 344 26.61 1.14 16.49
#